data_d9b43a27402b0e0a78d22e85fc66bbf4
#
_entry.id   d9b43a27402b0e0a78d22e85fc66bbf4
#
_cell.length_a   1.000
_cell.length_b   1.000
_cell.length_c   1.000
_cell.angle_alpha   90.00
_cell.angle_beta   90.00
_cell.angle_gamma   90.00
#
_symmetry.space_group_name_H-M   'P 1'
#
loop_
_entity.id
_entity.type
_entity.pdbx_description
1 polymer ?
#
loop_
_entity_poly.entity_id
_entity_poly.type
_entity_poly.pdbx_seq_one_letter_code
_entity_poly.pdbx_strand_id
1 'polypeptide(L)'
;MGFLDRIRNKGAPATPQETDQLVLRQLAGRGADLTKPRHVIHYLYFTDEIDARGAAEVIDQSEWETTVNPPHETIAEWSLRAEGYRVIGAATVEAFRAWFEQIALDNRGEYDGWEASAKP
;
A
#
# COMPACT_ATOMS: atom_id res chain seq x y z
N MET A 1 -17.37 1.40 8.72
CA MET A 1 -16.93 1.33 8.31
C MET A 1 -16.18 1.39 7.45
N GLY A 2 -15.57 1.35 7.23
CA GLY A 2 -14.38 1.35 6.52
C GLY A 2 -14.41 1.33 5.05
N PHE A 3 -15.17 0.51 4.46
CA PHE A 3 -15.14 0.37 3.01
C PHE A 3 -15.39 1.69 2.26
N LEU A 4 -16.39 2.43 2.69
CA LEU A 4 -16.74 3.70 2.04
C LEU A 4 -15.77 4.82 2.39
N ASP A 5 -14.96 4.64 3.44
CA ASP A 5 -14.01 5.65 3.89
C ASP A 5 -12.61 5.44 3.32
N ARG A 6 -12.41 4.40 2.51
CA ARG A 6 -11.10 4.08 1.96
C ARG A 6 -11.17 3.92 0.45
N ILE A 7 -10.11 4.35 -0.20
CA ILE A 7 -9.97 4.19 -1.65
C ILE A 7 -8.72 3.35 -1.91
N ARG A 8 -8.87 2.32 -2.73
CA ARG A 8 -7.80 1.39 -3.03
C ARG A 8 -7.53 1.32 -4.54
N ASN A 9 -6.26 1.27 -4.92
CA ASN A 9 -5.87 1.14 -6.31
C ASN A 9 -5.55 -0.32 -6.63
N LYS A 10 -6.58 -1.12 -6.79
CA LYS A 10 -6.39 -2.54 -7.04
C LYS A 10 -7.18 -2.99 -8.26
N GLY A 11 -6.53 -3.79 -9.11
CA GLY A 11 -7.21 -4.49 -10.19
C GLY A 11 -7.70 -3.62 -11.34
N ALA A 12 -7.23 -2.39 -11.45
CA ALA A 12 -7.62 -1.53 -12.55
C ALA A 12 -6.86 -1.94 -13.82
N PRO A 13 -7.49 -1.79 -15.01
CA PRO A 13 -6.80 -2.10 -16.27
C PRO A 13 -5.80 -1.03 -16.69
N ALA A 14 -5.76 0.12 -16.03
CA ALA A 14 -4.86 1.21 -16.34
C ALA A 14 -3.43 0.92 -15.85
N THR A 15 -2.48 1.75 -16.26
CA THR A 15 -1.12 1.65 -15.73
C THR A 15 -1.13 1.94 -14.23
N PRO A 16 -0.10 1.48 -13.49
CA PRO A 16 -0.02 1.79 -12.05
C PRO A 16 -0.09 3.28 -11.76
N GLN A 17 0.58 4.11 -12.55
CA GLN A 17 0.56 5.55 -12.36
C GLN A 17 -0.83 6.15 -12.57
N GLU A 18 -1.52 5.69 -13.61
CA GLU A 18 -2.88 6.15 -13.88
C GLU A 18 -3.83 5.74 -12.77
N THR A 19 -3.65 4.53 -12.25
CA THR A 19 -4.47 4.03 -11.15
C THR A 19 -4.24 4.86 -9.89
N ASP A 20 -2.99 5.19 -9.58
CA ASP A 20 -2.66 6.00 -8.42
C ASP A 20 -3.29 7.38 -8.53
N GLN A 21 -3.22 8.00 -9.71
CA GLN A 21 -3.82 9.31 -9.92
C GLN A 21 -5.33 9.27 -9.79
N LEU A 22 -5.95 8.18 -10.25
CA LEU A 22 -7.39 8.00 -10.10
C LEU A 22 -7.79 7.94 -8.63
N VAL A 23 -7.03 7.20 -7.81
CA VAL A 23 -7.30 7.12 -6.38
C VAL A 23 -7.20 8.51 -5.75
N LEU A 24 -6.16 9.28 -6.10
CA LEU A 24 -6.01 10.63 -5.56
C LEU A 24 -7.18 11.52 -5.93
N ARG A 25 -7.66 11.45 -7.18
CA ARG A 25 -8.83 12.22 -7.62
C ARG A 25 -10.08 11.80 -6.87
N GLN A 26 -10.24 10.49 -6.61
CA GLN A 26 -11.39 9.99 -5.87
C GLN A 26 -11.37 10.47 -4.42
N LEU A 27 -10.20 10.51 -3.80
CA LEU A 27 -10.07 11.04 -2.44
C LEU A 27 -10.43 12.53 -2.41
N ALA A 28 -9.91 13.30 -3.34
CA ALA A 28 -10.22 14.73 -3.42
C ALA A 28 -11.72 14.94 -3.68
N GLY A 29 -12.33 14.09 -4.52
CA GLY A 29 -13.75 14.16 -4.82
C GLY A 29 -14.64 13.87 -3.62
N ARG A 30 -14.11 13.18 -2.60
CA ARG A 30 -14.82 12.95 -1.35
C ARG A 30 -14.56 14.03 -0.31
N GLY A 31 -13.92 15.12 -0.72
CA GLY A 31 -13.64 16.23 0.16
C GLY A 31 -12.37 16.08 0.99
N ALA A 32 -11.52 15.11 0.65
CA ALA A 32 -10.27 14.92 1.39
C ALA A 32 -9.32 16.09 1.13
N ASP A 33 -8.71 16.59 2.19
CA ASP A 33 -7.65 17.59 2.09
C ASP A 33 -6.32 16.85 1.95
N LEU A 34 -5.81 16.78 0.73
CA LEU A 34 -4.60 16.02 0.43
C LEU A 34 -3.32 16.63 0.99
N THR A 35 -3.42 17.84 1.60
CA THR A 35 -2.27 18.43 2.26
C THR A 35 -2.07 17.91 3.68
N LYS A 36 -3.04 17.14 4.19
CA LYS A 36 -2.99 16.59 5.54
C LYS A 36 -2.65 15.11 5.54
N PRO A 37 -1.91 14.65 6.56
CA PRO A 37 -1.61 13.21 6.68
C PRO A 37 -2.89 12.40 6.82
N ARG A 38 -2.86 11.18 6.31
CA ARG A 38 -3.96 10.23 6.46
C ARG A 38 -3.39 8.83 6.58
N HIS A 39 -4.20 7.93 7.06
CA HIS A 39 -3.80 6.54 7.21
C HIS A 39 -3.67 5.90 5.83
N VAL A 40 -2.51 5.30 5.58
CA VAL A 40 -2.20 4.63 4.31
C VAL A 40 -1.73 3.22 4.61
N ILE A 41 -2.18 2.26 3.83
CA ILE A 41 -1.76 0.87 3.94
C ILE A 41 -1.25 0.41 2.59
N HIS A 42 -0.07 -0.20 2.59
CA HIS A 42 0.49 -0.86 1.41
C HIS A 42 0.43 -2.37 1.61
N TYR A 43 0.17 -3.11 0.54
CA TYR A 43 0.01 -4.57 0.57
C TYR A 43 1.04 -5.24 -0.31
N LEU A 44 1.74 -6.25 0.27
CA LEU A 44 2.71 -7.05 -0.45
C LEU A 44 2.43 -8.52 -0.15
N TYR A 45 2.76 -9.39 -1.11
CA TYR A 45 2.52 -10.82 -0.97
C TYR A 45 3.77 -11.60 -1.32
N PHE A 46 3.98 -12.71 -0.60
CA PHE A 46 5.19 -13.53 -0.73
C PHE A 46 4.80 -15.00 -0.65
N THR A 47 5.55 -15.85 -1.34
CA THR A 47 5.34 -17.28 -1.27
C THR A 47 5.82 -17.85 0.06
N ASP A 48 6.93 -17.34 0.58
CA ASP A 48 7.58 -17.85 1.78
C ASP A 48 7.64 -16.84 2.91
N GLU A 49 7.57 -17.34 4.14
CA GLU A 49 7.66 -16.50 5.32
C GLU A 49 8.98 -15.74 5.40
N ILE A 50 10.08 -16.41 5.04
CA ILE A 50 11.40 -15.79 5.11
C ILE A 50 11.45 -14.53 4.26
N ASP A 51 10.88 -14.60 3.06
CA ASP A 51 10.86 -13.46 2.15
C ASP A 51 9.98 -12.34 2.69
N ALA A 52 8.80 -12.70 3.24
CA ALA A 52 7.90 -11.70 3.83
C ALA A 52 8.57 -10.98 5.01
N ARG A 53 9.24 -11.71 5.87
CA ARG A 53 9.90 -11.10 7.03
C ARG A 53 11.13 -10.31 6.66
N GLY A 54 11.84 -10.73 5.61
CA GLY A 54 12.95 -9.94 5.09
C GLY A 54 12.50 -8.58 4.57
N ALA A 55 11.38 -8.56 3.85
CA ALA A 55 10.79 -7.31 3.38
C ALA A 55 10.32 -6.44 4.55
N ALA A 56 9.67 -7.05 5.54
CA ALA A 56 9.18 -6.33 6.72
C ALA A 56 10.33 -5.65 7.46
N GLU A 57 11.47 -6.33 7.59
CA GLU A 57 12.61 -5.78 8.28
C GLU A 57 13.12 -4.49 7.60
N VAL A 58 13.18 -4.49 6.28
CA VAL A 58 13.58 -3.30 5.54
C VAL A 58 12.55 -2.18 5.72
N ILE A 59 11.28 -2.51 5.63
CA ILE A 59 10.20 -1.53 5.72
C ILE A 59 10.14 -0.90 7.11
N ASP A 60 10.31 -1.71 8.15
CA ASP A 60 10.27 -1.23 9.54
C ASP A 60 11.31 -0.15 9.82
N GLN A 61 12.41 -0.16 9.09
CA GLN A 61 13.47 0.83 9.27
C GLN A 61 13.06 2.23 8.80
N SER A 62 11.95 2.35 8.09
CA SER A 62 11.50 3.60 7.47
C SER A 62 10.19 4.13 8.06
N GLU A 63 9.93 3.84 9.33
CA GLU A 63 8.78 4.38 10.06
C GLU A 63 7.42 3.91 9.53
N TRP A 64 7.36 2.77 8.92
CA TRP A 64 6.12 2.09 8.61
C TRP A 64 5.92 0.97 9.64
N GLU A 65 4.66 0.75 10.03
CA GLU A 65 4.34 -0.35 10.93
C GLU A 65 3.94 -1.55 10.09
N THR A 66 4.67 -2.65 10.24
CA THR A 66 4.41 -3.84 9.43
C THR A 66 3.71 -4.92 10.21
N THR A 67 2.88 -5.69 9.50
CA THR A 67 2.22 -6.88 10.02
C THR A 67 2.36 -7.97 8.98
N VAL A 68 2.91 -9.12 9.38
CA VAL A 68 3.06 -10.28 8.50
C VAL A 68 2.05 -11.33 8.92
N ASN A 69 1.24 -11.81 7.97
CA ASN A 69 0.22 -12.82 8.24
C ASN A 69 0.45 -14.05 7.37
N PRO A 70 0.23 -15.26 7.93
CA PRO A 70 0.37 -16.49 7.18
C PRO A 70 -0.77 -16.66 6.17
N PRO A 71 -0.61 -17.59 5.22
CA PRO A 71 -1.71 -17.94 4.31
C PRO A 71 -2.94 -18.39 5.07
N HIS A 72 -4.10 -18.15 4.49
CA HIS A 72 -5.37 -18.60 5.04
C HIS A 72 -6.35 -18.85 3.89
N GLU A 73 -7.62 -19.18 4.21
CA GLU A 73 -8.59 -19.63 3.23
C GLU A 73 -8.72 -18.75 1.99
N THR A 74 -8.67 -17.44 2.14
CA THR A 74 -8.90 -16.52 1.04
C THR A 74 -7.62 -15.96 0.43
N ILE A 75 -6.48 -16.16 1.08
CA ILE A 75 -5.19 -15.67 0.60
C ILE A 75 -4.16 -16.79 0.72
N ALA A 76 -3.66 -17.27 -0.42
CA ALA A 76 -2.75 -18.40 -0.45
C ALA A 76 -1.30 -18.04 -0.09
N GLU A 77 -0.95 -16.75 -0.16
CA GLU A 77 0.40 -16.30 0.09
C GLU A 77 0.54 -15.72 1.50
N TRP A 78 1.79 -15.55 1.93
CA TRP A 78 2.11 -14.73 3.09
C TRP A 78 1.83 -13.27 2.73
N SER A 79 1.13 -12.55 3.60
CA SER A 79 0.81 -11.16 3.34
C SER A 79 1.59 -10.24 4.29
N LEU A 80 1.95 -9.07 3.77
CA LEU A 80 2.64 -8.04 4.52
C LEU A 80 1.87 -6.74 4.33
N ARG A 81 1.45 -6.15 5.45
CA ARG A 81 0.83 -4.84 5.46
C ARG A 81 1.82 -3.85 6.02
N ALA A 82 1.98 -2.72 5.34
CA ALA A 82 2.78 -1.61 5.84
C ALA A 82 1.86 -0.42 6.05
N GLU A 83 1.71 0.04 7.28
CA GLU A 83 0.76 1.09 7.64
C GLU A 83 1.49 2.31 8.18
N GLY A 84 0.94 3.47 7.89
CA GLY A 84 1.47 4.71 8.42
C GLY A 84 0.58 5.89 8.10
N TYR A 85 0.91 7.03 8.67
CA TYR A 85 0.22 8.27 8.39
C TYR A 85 1.13 9.13 7.52
N ARG A 86 0.67 9.46 6.33
CA ARG A 86 1.47 10.19 5.35
C ARG A 86 0.61 11.21 4.61
N VAL A 87 1.23 12.31 4.26
CA VAL A 87 0.66 13.22 3.26
C VAL A 87 0.86 12.55 1.90
N ILE A 88 -0.21 12.42 1.12
CA ILE A 88 -0.14 11.78 -0.19
C ILE A 88 -0.45 12.78 -1.29
N GLY A 89 0.36 12.75 -2.33
CA GLY A 89 0.18 13.53 -3.53
C GLY A 89 0.80 12.74 -4.67
N ALA A 90 0.70 13.23 -5.90
CA ALA A 90 1.15 12.48 -7.07
C ALA A 90 2.61 12.04 -6.95
N ALA A 91 3.50 12.95 -6.60
CA ALA A 91 4.93 12.65 -6.49
C ALA A 91 5.22 11.69 -5.34
N THR A 92 4.55 11.88 -4.19
CA THR A 92 4.76 11.03 -3.02
C THR A 92 4.31 9.61 -3.27
N VAL A 93 3.14 9.45 -3.89
CA VAL A 93 2.59 8.13 -4.21
C VAL A 93 3.47 7.42 -5.22
N GLU A 94 3.97 8.12 -6.21
CA GLU A 94 4.87 7.54 -7.20
C GLU A 94 6.15 7.02 -6.54
N ALA A 95 6.72 7.81 -5.61
CA ALA A 95 7.92 7.41 -4.87
C ALA A 95 7.64 6.20 -3.98
N PHE A 96 6.49 6.17 -3.28
CA PHE A 96 6.12 5.03 -2.45
C PHE A 96 5.98 3.77 -3.30
N ARG A 97 5.30 3.87 -4.44
CA ARG A 97 5.12 2.72 -5.33
C ARG A 97 6.47 2.15 -5.75
N ALA A 98 7.36 3.00 -6.22
CA ALA A 98 8.67 2.56 -6.69
C ALA A 98 9.45 1.86 -5.57
N TRP A 99 9.39 2.42 -4.36
CA TRP A 99 10.11 1.88 -3.21
C TRP A 99 9.57 0.51 -2.80
N PHE A 100 8.24 0.39 -2.67
CA PHE A 100 7.63 -0.88 -2.28
C PHE A 100 7.76 -1.94 -3.36
N GLU A 101 7.66 -1.56 -4.63
CA GLU A 101 7.87 -2.50 -5.73
C GLU A 101 9.28 -3.06 -5.73
N GLN A 102 10.27 -2.21 -5.44
CA GLN A 102 11.64 -2.66 -5.37
C GLN A 102 11.88 -3.62 -4.20
N ILE A 103 11.31 -3.31 -3.04
CA ILE A 103 11.41 -4.19 -1.88
C ILE A 103 10.78 -5.55 -2.17
N ALA A 104 9.61 -5.55 -2.80
CA ALA A 104 8.94 -6.79 -3.19
C ALA A 104 9.82 -7.60 -4.14
N LEU A 105 10.38 -6.94 -5.15
CA LEU A 105 11.24 -7.60 -6.11
C LEU A 105 12.48 -8.20 -5.44
N ASP A 106 13.12 -7.43 -4.55
CA ASP A 106 14.33 -7.88 -3.86
C ASP A 106 14.08 -9.09 -2.95
N ASN A 107 12.84 -9.29 -2.53
CA ASN A 107 12.46 -10.37 -1.63
C ASN A 107 11.55 -11.39 -2.30
N ARG A 108 11.54 -11.44 -3.63
CA ARG A 108 10.79 -12.42 -4.42
C ARG A 108 9.30 -12.39 -4.16
N GLY A 109 8.76 -11.20 -3.97
CA GLY A 109 7.35 -10.99 -3.72
C GLY A 109 6.72 -10.09 -4.74
N GLU A 110 5.49 -9.68 -4.44
CA GLU A 110 4.69 -8.85 -5.32
C GLU A 110 4.04 -7.73 -4.53
N TYR A 111 4.14 -6.51 -5.06
CA TYR A 111 3.45 -5.37 -4.48
C TYR A 111 2.05 -5.30 -5.10
N ASP A 112 1.01 -5.30 -4.24
CA ASP A 112 -0.37 -5.36 -4.69
C ASP A 112 -1.09 -4.01 -4.64
N GLY A 113 -0.40 -2.95 -4.28
CA GLY A 113 -1.02 -1.63 -4.24
C GLY A 113 -1.25 -1.11 -2.82
N TRP A 114 -2.06 -0.08 -2.74
CA TRP A 114 -2.25 0.64 -1.48
C TRP A 114 -3.69 1.12 -1.36
N GLU A 115 -4.04 1.48 -0.12
CA GLU A 115 -5.31 2.14 0.14
C GLU A 115 -5.09 3.26 1.14
N ALA A 116 -5.97 4.22 1.15
CA ALA A 116 -5.88 5.36 2.05
C ALA A 116 -7.24 5.74 2.57
N SER A 117 -7.25 6.25 3.80
CA SER A 117 -8.47 6.78 4.40
C SER A 117 -8.84 8.10 3.71
N ALA A 118 -10.12 8.30 3.45
CA ALA A 118 -10.62 9.59 2.94
C ALA A 118 -10.58 10.66 4.04
N LYS A 119 -10.54 10.22 5.30
CA LYS A 119 -10.45 11.12 6.45
C LYS A 119 -9.03 11.17 6.95
N PRO A 120 -8.58 12.32 7.43
CA PRO A 120 -7.23 12.44 8.00
C PRO A 120 -7.01 11.50 9.19
#